data_d3b45c89afb23f8c27f10017bec3955c
#
_entry.id   d3b45c89afb23f8c27f10017bec3955c
#
_cell.length_a   1.000
_cell.length_b   1.000
_cell.length_c   1.000
_cell.angle_alpha   90.00
_cell.angle_beta   90.00
_cell.angle_gamma   90.00
#
_symmetry.space_group_name_H-M   'P 1'
#
loop_
_entity.id
_entity.type
_entity.pdbx_description
1 polymer ?
#
loop_
_entity_poly.entity_id
_entity_poly.type
_entity_poly.pdbx_seq_one_letter_code
_entity_poly.pdbx_strand_id
1 'polypeptide(L)'
;EISERFFQLGHEHEIEDEIFNMELTPNRGDCLSLHGLVRDLAPFYEIDLTSDIYEKELKELELGFVNHAPEACSHISFLKIEIEGEIAAYRGKLKEYFKDLSINKNNFFTDISNYISYEMGQPTHCYDAKKISNLFSLEIIEEDKKFHTLLEKEVVIKGRNLVFLEDGNVINLAGVMGGKSTSCSTNTKSVIIECAHFN
;
A
#
# COMPACT_ATOMS: atom_id res chain seq x y z
N GLU A 1 15.09 -20.11 -18.80
CA GLU A 1 14.83 -21.05 -17.68
C GLU A 1 13.73 -20.54 -16.77
N ILE A 2 13.84 -19.32 -16.13
CA ILE A 2 12.76 -18.75 -15.28
C ILE A 2 11.44 -18.62 -16.07
N SER A 3 11.48 -18.11 -17.29
CA SER A 3 10.32 -17.99 -18.19
C SER A 3 9.60 -19.33 -18.41
N GLU A 4 10.34 -20.41 -18.61
CA GLU A 4 9.76 -21.75 -18.77
C GLU A 4 9.05 -22.22 -17.51
N ARG A 5 9.58 -21.87 -16.31
CA ARG A 5 8.94 -22.20 -15.04
C ARG A 5 7.66 -21.41 -14.84
N PHE A 6 7.66 -20.13 -15.14
CA PHE A 6 6.43 -19.34 -15.12
C PHE A 6 5.36 -19.90 -16.06
N PHE A 7 5.76 -20.30 -17.27
CA PHE A 7 4.84 -20.93 -18.20
C PHE A 7 4.28 -22.27 -17.69
N GLN A 8 5.13 -23.12 -17.07
CA GLN A 8 4.70 -24.37 -16.45
C GLN A 8 3.71 -24.16 -15.28
N LEU A 9 3.82 -23.05 -14.57
CA LEU A 9 2.92 -22.63 -13.50
C LEU A 9 1.61 -21.99 -14.00
N GLY A 10 1.50 -21.77 -15.32
CA GLY A 10 0.35 -21.09 -15.92
C GLY A 10 0.38 -19.58 -15.80
N HIS A 11 1.56 -18.99 -15.56
CA HIS A 11 1.76 -17.55 -15.56
C HIS A 11 2.16 -17.09 -16.96
N GLU A 12 1.24 -16.42 -17.65
CA GLU A 12 1.53 -15.78 -18.92
C GLU A 12 2.37 -14.53 -18.71
N HIS A 13 3.32 -14.28 -19.58
CA HIS A 13 4.21 -13.14 -19.47
C HIS A 13 4.89 -12.79 -20.78
N GLU A 14 5.28 -11.53 -20.91
CA GLU A 14 6.18 -11.03 -21.93
C GLU A 14 7.49 -10.58 -21.31
N ILE A 15 8.59 -10.64 -22.07
CA ILE A 15 9.90 -10.19 -21.60
C ILE A 15 10.35 -9.01 -22.44
N GLU A 16 10.54 -7.87 -21.80
CA GLU A 16 11.07 -6.66 -22.42
C GLU A 16 12.28 -6.18 -21.59
N ASP A 17 13.43 -6.04 -22.24
CA ASP A 17 14.67 -5.55 -21.61
C ASP A 17 15.01 -6.21 -20.25
N GLU A 18 14.88 -7.54 -20.15
CA GLU A 18 15.09 -8.35 -18.94
C GLU A 18 14.00 -8.17 -17.84
N ILE A 19 12.92 -7.46 -18.15
CA ILE A 19 11.77 -7.30 -17.26
C ILE A 19 10.65 -8.25 -17.68
N PHE A 20 10.07 -8.96 -16.71
CA PHE A 20 8.90 -9.80 -16.93
C PHE A 20 7.61 -8.99 -16.75
N ASN A 21 6.88 -8.79 -17.83
CA ASN A 21 5.51 -8.27 -17.79
C ASN A 21 4.56 -9.45 -17.55
N MET A 22 4.09 -9.61 -16.31
CA MET A 22 3.29 -10.76 -15.90
C MET A 22 1.79 -10.51 -16.12
N GLU A 23 1.12 -11.45 -16.78
CA GLU A 23 -0.33 -11.50 -16.86
C GLU A 23 -0.87 -12.56 -15.88
N LEU A 24 -1.35 -12.12 -14.74
CA LEU A 24 -1.83 -13.01 -13.69
C LEU A 24 -3.34 -13.18 -13.76
N THR A 25 -3.79 -14.42 -13.64
CA THR A 25 -5.23 -14.72 -13.58
C THR A 25 -5.89 -14.18 -12.30
N PRO A 26 -7.17 -13.79 -12.34
CA PRO A 26 -7.84 -13.15 -11.20
C PRO A 26 -7.86 -13.97 -9.89
N ASN A 27 -7.71 -15.29 -9.99
CA ASN A 27 -7.65 -16.20 -8.83
C ASN A 27 -6.25 -16.30 -8.22
N ARG A 28 -5.24 -15.63 -8.78
CA ARG A 28 -3.86 -15.65 -8.32
C ARG A 28 -3.44 -14.28 -7.77
N GLY A 29 -4.31 -13.63 -7.00
CA GLY A 29 -3.99 -12.40 -6.28
C GLY A 29 -2.79 -12.53 -5.34
N ASP A 30 -2.50 -13.74 -4.87
CA ASP A 30 -1.31 -14.09 -4.09
C ASP A 30 0.02 -13.90 -4.85
N CYS A 31 -0.02 -13.88 -6.18
CA CYS A 31 1.13 -13.65 -7.06
C CYS A 31 1.28 -12.19 -7.52
N LEU A 32 0.40 -11.28 -7.09
CA LEU A 32 0.53 -9.83 -7.36
C LEU A 32 1.65 -9.18 -6.52
N SER A 33 2.77 -9.89 -6.39
CA SER A 33 3.94 -9.42 -5.67
C SER A 33 5.19 -10.22 -6.06
N LEU A 34 6.37 -9.62 -5.85
CA LEU A 34 7.62 -10.34 -6.04
C LEU A 34 7.70 -11.58 -5.13
N HIS A 35 7.33 -11.45 -3.86
CA HIS A 35 7.31 -12.58 -2.92
C HIS A 35 6.37 -13.71 -3.36
N GLY A 36 5.20 -13.40 -3.91
CA GLY A 36 4.27 -14.39 -4.42
C GLY A 36 4.84 -15.18 -5.60
N LEU A 37 5.47 -14.48 -6.54
CA LEU A 37 6.13 -15.11 -7.70
C LEU A 37 7.35 -15.94 -7.28
N VAL A 38 8.17 -15.43 -6.37
CA VAL A 38 9.33 -16.16 -5.82
C VAL A 38 8.87 -17.41 -5.08
N ARG A 39 7.78 -17.33 -4.31
CA ARG A 39 7.20 -18.51 -3.63
C ARG A 39 6.80 -19.60 -4.62
N ASP A 40 6.20 -19.25 -5.75
CA ASP A 40 5.81 -20.21 -6.78
C ASP A 40 7.03 -20.82 -7.49
N LEU A 41 8.10 -20.05 -7.66
CA LEU A 41 9.34 -20.54 -8.26
C LEU A 41 10.22 -21.33 -7.29
N ALA A 42 10.12 -21.10 -5.99
CA ALA A 42 11.00 -21.67 -4.98
C ALA A 42 11.17 -23.19 -5.06
N PRO A 43 10.12 -24.00 -5.32
CA PRO A 43 10.26 -25.44 -5.44
C PRO A 43 11.16 -25.91 -6.60
N PHE A 44 11.24 -25.13 -7.68
CA PHE A 44 12.07 -25.46 -8.84
C PHE A 44 13.56 -25.22 -8.61
N TYR A 45 13.87 -24.37 -7.65
CA TYR A 45 15.24 -23.92 -7.38
C TYR A 45 15.72 -24.30 -5.98
N GLU A 46 14.92 -25.13 -5.27
CA GLU A 46 15.23 -25.55 -3.89
C GLU A 46 15.54 -24.38 -2.95
N ILE A 47 14.81 -23.25 -3.15
CA ILE A 47 14.95 -22.07 -2.31
C ILE A 47 14.12 -22.25 -1.04
N ASP A 48 14.78 -22.15 0.11
CA ASP A 48 14.08 -22.11 1.39
C ASP A 48 13.56 -20.68 1.65
N LEU A 49 12.24 -20.54 1.70
CA LEU A 49 11.58 -19.28 1.98
C LEU A 49 11.42 -19.11 3.49
N THR A 50 12.37 -18.46 4.10
CA THR A 50 12.22 -18.01 5.49
C THR A 50 11.49 -16.66 5.49
N SER A 51 10.38 -16.56 6.22
CA SER A 51 9.79 -15.25 6.50
C SER A 51 10.48 -14.67 7.73
N ASP A 52 11.15 -13.54 7.58
CA ASP A 52 11.60 -12.75 8.71
C ASP A 52 10.38 -12.14 9.40
N ILE A 53 9.91 -12.79 10.45
CA ILE A 53 8.89 -12.20 11.33
C ILE A 53 9.58 -11.14 12.17
N TYR A 54 9.13 -9.91 12.03
CA TYR A 54 9.65 -8.80 12.80
C TYR A 54 9.01 -8.78 14.19
N GLU A 55 9.72 -9.31 15.19
CA GLU A 55 9.24 -9.46 16.58
C GLU A 55 9.68 -8.33 17.52
N LYS A 56 9.73 -7.11 17.04
CA LYS A 56 10.08 -5.99 17.91
C LYS A 56 8.87 -5.50 18.69
N GLU A 57 8.98 -5.40 20.01
CA GLU A 57 7.98 -4.71 20.80
C GLU A 57 7.87 -3.24 20.36
N LEU A 58 6.68 -2.85 19.95
CA LEU A 58 6.35 -1.48 19.59
C LEU A 58 5.55 -0.85 20.73
N LYS A 59 5.73 0.44 20.93
CA LYS A 59 4.86 1.19 21.84
C LYS A 59 3.45 1.24 21.26
N GLU A 60 2.46 1.10 22.13
CA GLU A 60 1.07 1.29 21.74
C GLU A 60 0.88 2.68 21.13
N LEU A 61 0.20 2.74 20.00
CA LEU A 61 -0.14 3.99 19.33
C LEU A 61 -1.46 4.52 19.91
N GLU A 62 -1.38 5.68 20.57
CA GLU A 62 -2.58 6.39 21.02
C GLU A 62 -3.31 6.98 19.81
N LEU A 63 -4.25 6.22 19.28
CA LEU A 63 -5.06 6.58 18.12
C LEU A 63 -6.52 6.29 18.42
N GLY A 64 -7.34 7.33 18.38
CA GLY A 64 -8.80 7.22 18.57
C GLY A 64 -9.50 6.80 17.29
N PHE A 65 -9.04 5.70 16.68
CA PHE A 65 -9.66 5.13 15.49
C PHE A 65 -10.84 4.22 15.87
N VAL A 66 -11.93 4.33 15.13
CA VAL A 66 -13.10 3.46 15.27
C VAL A 66 -13.47 2.84 13.92
N ASN A 67 -13.55 1.51 13.88
CA ASN A 67 -14.06 0.79 12.72
C ASN A 67 -15.56 0.53 12.90
N HIS A 68 -16.40 1.27 12.16
CA HIS A 68 -17.86 1.09 12.12
C HIS A 68 -18.31 0.13 11.00
N ALA A 69 -17.37 -0.42 10.23
CA ALA A 69 -17.66 -1.29 9.10
C ALA A 69 -16.84 -2.61 9.16
N PRO A 70 -16.91 -3.39 10.25
CA PRO A 70 -16.07 -4.59 10.41
C PRO A 70 -16.36 -5.68 9.37
N GLU A 71 -17.56 -5.70 8.80
CA GLU A 71 -17.92 -6.61 7.70
C GLU A 71 -17.19 -6.27 6.38
N ALA A 72 -16.88 -5.00 6.17
CA ALA A 72 -16.18 -4.54 4.96
C ALA A 72 -14.66 -4.48 5.16
N CYS A 73 -14.19 -4.34 6.39
CA CYS A 73 -12.78 -4.34 6.75
C CYS A 73 -12.59 -5.11 8.06
N SER A 74 -12.25 -6.38 7.92
CA SER A 74 -12.13 -7.31 9.06
C SER A 74 -10.86 -7.07 9.90
N HIS A 75 -9.80 -6.60 9.26
CA HIS A 75 -8.52 -6.35 9.93
C HIS A 75 -7.93 -5.03 9.44
N ILE A 76 -7.52 -4.22 10.39
CA ILE A 76 -6.81 -2.97 10.12
C ILE A 76 -5.80 -2.71 11.22
N SER A 77 -4.63 -2.24 10.85
CA SER A 77 -3.57 -1.86 11.76
C SER A 77 -2.95 -0.52 11.36
N PHE A 78 -2.40 0.16 12.35
CA PHE A 78 -1.73 1.43 12.16
C PHE A 78 -0.35 1.41 12.79
N LEU A 79 0.62 1.99 12.09
CA LEU A 79 1.98 2.17 12.58
C LEU A 79 2.38 3.63 12.41
N LYS A 80 2.83 4.25 13.50
CA LYS A 80 3.43 5.59 13.42
C LYS A 80 4.94 5.48 13.25
N ILE A 81 5.47 6.18 12.25
CA ILE A 81 6.92 6.29 11.99
C ILE A 81 7.32 7.75 12.04
N GLU A 82 8.40 8.03 12.75
CA GLU A 82 9.05 9.35 12.77
C GLU A 82 10.47 9.23 12.25
N ILE A 83 10.85 10.14 11.34
CA ILE A 83 12.19 10.19 10.77
C ILE A 83 12.97 11.31 11.43
N GLU A 84 14.05 10.94 12.08
CA GLU A 84 15.05 11.87 12.58
C GLU A 84 16.05 12.22 11.48
N GLY A 85 16.30 13.51 11.29
CA GLY A 85 17.25 14.00 10.29
C GLY A 85 16.67 14.13 8.88
N GLU A 86 17.54 14.01 7.87
CA GLU A 86 17.19 14.17 6.46
C GLU A 86 17.01 12.81 5.77
N ILE A 87 16.06 12.74 4.84
CA ILE A 87 15.84 11.59 4.01
C ILE A 87 16.92 11.54 2.93
N ALA A 88 17.77 10.54 2.97
CA ALA A 88 18.81 10.35 1.98
C ALA A 88 18.23 9.93 0.61
N ALA A 89 18.99 10.20 -0.45
CA ALA A 89 18.66 9.68 -1.78
C ALA A 89 18.66 8.15 -1.80
N TYR A 90 17.75 7.56 -2.56
CA TYR A 90 17.64 6.10 -2.71
C TYR A 90 18.93 5.51 -3.29
N ARG A 91 19.35 4.37 -2.76
CA ARG A 91 20.58 3.66 -3.13
C ARG A 91 20.30 2.18 -3.34
N GLY A 92 21.22 1.51 -4.06
CA GLY A 92 21.17 0.05 -4.28
C GLY A 92 19.85 -0.39 -4.88
N LYS A 93 19.32 -1.52 -4.45
CA LYS A 93 18.12 -2.16 -4.97
C LYS A 93 16.90 -1.22 -5.06
N LEU A 94 16.67 -0.36 -4.07
CA LEU A 94 15.54 0.56 -4.09
C LEU A 94 15.65 1.60 -5.22
N LYS A 95 16.87 2.08 -5.52
CA LYS A 95 17.09 3.00 -6.64
C LYS A 95 16.86 2.30 -7.99
N GLU A 96 17.38 1.08 -8.13
CA GLU A 96 17.23 0.25 -9.34
C GLU A 96 15.77 -0.10 -9.58
N TYR A 97 15.05 -0.52 -8.55
CA TYR A 97 13.63 -0.83 -8.60
C TYR A 97 12.78 0.27 -9.27
N PHE A 98 12.91 1.52 -8.83
CA PHE A 98 12.16 2.64 -9.41
C PHE A 98 12.54 2.91 -10.87
N LYS A 99 13.83 2.70 -11.19
CA LYS A 99 14.34 2.87 -12.55
C LYS A 99 13.81 1.78 -13.49
N ASP A 100 13.93 0.52 -13.07
CA ASP A 100 13.65 -0.64 -13.91
C ASP A 100 12.15 -0.79 -14.17
N LEU A 101 11.31 -0.51 -13.17
CA LEU A 101 9.85 -0.49 -13.33
C LEU A 101 9.29 0.82 -13.88
N SER A 102 10.14 1.80 -14.22
CA SER A 102 9.72 3.11 -14.74
C SER A 102 8.70 3.83 -13.83
N ILE A 103 8.79 3.64 -12.50
CA ILE A 103 7.88 4.22 -11.52
C ILE A 103 8.33 5.63 -11.15
N ASN A 104 7.43 6.60 -11.26
CA ASN A 104 7.68 7.97 -10.85
C ASN A 104 7.77 8.07 -9.32
N LYS A 105 8.81 8.76 -8.85
CA LYS A 105 8.98 9.08 -7.43
C LYS A 105 8.14 10.29 -7.05
N ASN A 106 7.52 10.24 -5.87
CA ASN A 106 6.71 11.31 -5.31
C ASN A 106 7.34 11.88 -4.03
N ASN A 107 7.22 11.16 -2.95
CA ASN A 107 7.83 11.44 -1.66
C ASN A 107 8.19 10.12 -0.99
N PHE A 108 9.09 10.17 -0.02
CA PHE A 108 9.67 8.99 0.61
C PHE A 108 8.62 7.98 1.10
N PHE A 109 7.61 8.41 1.82
CA PHE A 109 6.64 7.49 2.39
C PHE A 109 5.73 6.84 1.35
N THR A 110 5.27 7.63 0.35
CA THR A 110 4.50 7.10 -0.77
C THR A 110 5.33 6.13 -1.60
N ASP A 111 6.59 6.45 -1.84
CA ASP A 111 7.49 5.61 -2.63
C ASP A 111 7.77 4.28 -1.93
N ILE A 112 8.03 4.31 -0.61
CA ILE A 112 8.23 3.08 0.18
C ILE A 112 6.92 2.27 0.27
N SER A 113 5.77 2.91 0.43
CA SER A 113 4.47 2.23 0.41
C SER A 113 4.24 1.49 -0.92
N ASN A 114 4.53 2.14 -2.05
CA ASN A 114 4.46 1.50 -3.36
C ASN A 114 5.46 0.34 -3.48
N TYR A 115 6.70 0.52 -3.04
CA TYR A 115 7.70 -0.54 -3.03
C TYR A 115 7.22 -1.76 -2.25
N ILE A 116 6.72 -1.58 -1.02
CA ILE A 116 6.19 -2.66 -0.18
C ILE A 116 5.01 -3.36 -0.86
N SER A 117 4.11 -2.60 -1.51
CA SER A 117 2.98 -3.17 -2.24
C SER A 117 3.41 -4.14 -3.35
N TYR A 118 4.42 -3.79 -4.13
CA TYR A 118 4.94 -4.68 -5.17
C TYR A 118 5.82 -5.81 -4.62
N GLU A 119 6.59 -5.55 -3.58
CA GLU A 119 7.47 -6.55 -2.96
C GLU A 119 6.66 -7.64 -2.25
N MET A 120 5.69 -7.22 -1.42
CA MET A 120 4.97 -8.08 -0.48
C MET A 120 3.54 -8.41 -0.90
N GLY A 121 2.95 -7.65 -1.83
CA GLY A 121 1.55 -7.79 -2.21
C GLY A 121 0.56 -7.17 -1.22
N GLN A 122 1.05 -6.35 -0.27
CA GLN A 122 0.21 -5.69 0.73
C GLN A 122 0.23 -4.18 0.50
N PRO A 123 -0.82 -3.62 -0.12
CA PRO A 123 -0.98 -2.18 -0.23
C PRO A 123 -1.09 -1.54 1.15
N THR A 124 -0.44 -0.39 1.31
CA THR A 124 -0.51 0.43 2.52
C THR A 124 -0.87 1.86 2.14
N HIS A 125 -1.45 2.61 3.09
CA HIS A 125 -1.68 4.04 2.92
C HIS A 125 -0.92 4.85 3.98
N CYS A 126 -0.40 6.01 3.58
CA CYS A 126 0.39 6.87 4.45
C CYS A 126 -0.31 8.22 4.65
N TYR A 127 -0.66 8.51 5.89
CA TYR A 127 -1.18 9.82 6.32
C TYR A 127 -0.05 10.65 6.93
N ASP A 128 0.09 11.91 6.53
CA ASP A 128 0.97 12.85 7.24
C ASP A 128 0.44 13.05 8.66
N ALA A 129 1.20 12.61 9.67
CA ALA A 129 0.77 12.64 11.07
C ALA A 129 0.52 14.04 11.62
N LYS A 130 0.93 15.11 10.92
CA LYS A 130 0.64 16.50 11.27
C LYS A 130 -0.66 17.01 10.66
N LYS A 131 -1.22 16.27 9.71
CA LYS A 131 -2.41 16.67 8.96
C LYS A 131 -3.65 15.84 9.30
N ILE A 132 -3.47 14.71 9.95
CA ILE A 132 -4.56 13.88 10.46
C ILE A 132 -4.68 14.06 11.96
N SER A 133 -5.90 14.15 12.47
CA SER A 133 -6.14 14.12 13.92
C SER A 133 -5.99 12.69 14.45
N ASN A 134 -5.94 12.56 15.78
CA ASN A 134 -5.96 11.25 16.42
C ASN A 134 -7.36 10.62 16.49
N LEU A 135 -8.39 11.29 15.94
CA LEU A 135 -9.79 10.84 16.00
C LEU A 135 -10.35 10.75 14.58
N PHE A 136 -10.47 9.53 14.07
CA PHE A 136 -11.11 9.28 12.77
C PHE A 136 -11.75 7.89 12.75
N SER A 137 -12.59 7.64 11.78
CA SER A 137 -13.36 6.40 11.67
C SER A 137 -13.31 5.82 10.26
N LEU A 138 -13.58 4.52 10.17
CA LEU A 138 -13.89 3.83 8.92
C LEU A 138 -15.40 3.55 8.90
N GLU A 139 -16.09 4.07 7.90
CA GLU A 139 -17.55 4.02 7.82
C GLU A 139 -18.05 3.72 6.41
N ILE A 140 -19.25 3.14 6.33
CA ILE A 140 -20.00 3.07 5.08
C ILE A 140 -20.92 4.27 5.03
N ILE A 141 -20.74 5.12 4.02
CA ILE A 141 -21.64 6.23 3.73
C ILE A 141 -22.55 5.89 2.56
N GLU A 142 -23.77 6.47 2.55
CA GLU A 142 -24.73 6.33 1.45
C GLU A 142 -25.11 7.70 0.86
N GLU A 143 -24.72 8.77 1.51
CA GLU A 143 -24.95 10.15 1.08
C GLU A 143 -23.85 10.64 0.14
N ASP A 144 -24.19 11.53 -0.77
CA ASP A 144 -23.24 12.17 -1.66
C ASP A 144 -22.28 13.06 -0.85
N LYS A 145 -20.98 12.80 -0.99
CA LYS A 145 -19.93 13.62 -0.35
C LYS A 145 -18.90 14.09 -1.34
N LYS A 146 -18.48 15.34 -1.18
CA LYS A 146 -17.32 15.86 -1.90
C LYS A 146 -16.04 15.27 -1.34
N PHE A 147 -15.13 14.91 -2.24
CA PHE A 147 -13.85 14.34 -1.92
C PHE A 147 -12.74 14.93 -2.81
N HIS A 148 -11.72 15.49 -2.19
CA HIS A 148 -10.57 16.01 -2.89
C HIS A 148 -9.46 14.96 -2.89
N THR A 149 -9.23 14.35 -4.04
CA THR A 149 -8.31 13.22 -4.21
C THR A 149 -6.84 13.66 -4.15
N LEU A 150 -5.92 12.69 -3.92
CA LEU A 150 -4.47 12.87 -4.06
C LEU A 150 -4.05 13.41 -5.43
N LEU A 151 -4.84 13.14 -6.48
CA LEU A 151 -4.60 13.61 -7.85
C LEU A 151 -5.09 15.05 -8.09
N GLU A 152 -5.39 15.79 -7.02
CA GLU A 152 -5.86 17.18 -7.06
C GLU A 152 -7.17 17.39 -7.81
N LYS A 153 -8.02 16.36 -7.84
CA LYS A 153 -9.36 16.42 -8.43
C LYS A 153 -10.43 16.42 -7.34
N GLU A 154 -11.37 17.33 -7.44
CA GLU A 154 -12.61 17.25 -6.65
C GLU A 154 -13.57 16.29 -7.35
N VAL A 155 -14.02 15.28 -6.63
CA VAL A 155 -15.02 14.31 -7.08
C VAL A 155 -16.19 14.28 -6.10
N VAL A 156 -17.35 13.88 -6.57
CA VAL A 156 -18.51 13.60 -5.71
C VAL A 156 -18.61 12.08 -5.61
N ILE A 157 -18.39 11.55 -4.40
CA ILE A 157 -18.63 10.15 -4.07
C ILE A 157 -20.14 9.96 -3.99
N LYS A 158 -20.69 9.00 -4.73
CA LYS A 158 -22.13 8.74 -4.81
C LYS A 158 -22.46 7.32 -4.39
N GLY A 159 -23.61 7.16 -3.74
CA GLY A 159 -24.09 5.86 -3.29
C GLY A 159 -23.28 5.28 -2.13
N ARG A 160 -23.33 3.96 -2.00
CA ARG A 160 -22.73 3.26 -0.87
C ARG A 160 -21.20 3.10 -1.06
N ASN A 161 -20.43 3.73 -0.20
CA ASN A 161 -18.96 3.69 -0.24
C ASN A 161 -18.36 3.51 1.15
N LEU A 162 -17.26 2.77 1.22
CA LEU A 162 -16.44 2.65 2.43
C LEU A 162 -15.41 3.78 2.42
N VAL A 163 -15.38 4.57 3.46
CA VAL A 163 -14.53 5.76 3.55
C VAL A 163 -13.92 5.91 4.95
N PHE A 164 -12.76 6.55 5.02
CA PHE A 164 -12.27 7.10 6.28
C PHE A 164 -12.79 8.53 6.44
N LEU A 165 -13.34 8.79 7.62
CA LEU A 165 -13.89 10.09 8.00
C LEU A 165 -13.11 10.71 9.15
N GLU A 166 -12.86 12.01 9.04
CA GLU A 166 -12.38 12.88 10.10
C GLU A 166 -13.27 14.11 10.18
N ASP A 167 -13.86 14.37 11.34
CA ASP A 167 -14.82 15.47 11.54
C ASP A 167 -15.92 15.53 10.45
N GLY A 168 -16.41 14.36 10.02
CA GLY A 168 -17.44 14.22 9.00
C GLY A 168 -16.96 14.44 7.55
N ASN A 169 -15.69 14.75 7.35
CA ASN A 169 -15.09 14.90 6.02
C ASN A 169 -14.41 13.60 5.56
N VAL A 170 -14.56 13.29 4.28
CA VAL A 170 -13.86 12.12 3.71
C VAL A 170 -12.37 12.44 3.54
N ILE A 171 -11.53 11.68 4.22
CA ILE A 171 -10.07 11.79 4.12
C ILE A 171 -9.45 10.69 3.26
N ASN A 172 -10.17 9.59 3.02
CA ASN A 172 -9.72 8.49 2.17
C ASN A 172 -10.93 7.68 1.69
N LEU A 173 -10.97 7.35 0.40
CA LEU A 173 -11.86 6.34 -0.17
C LEU A 173 -11.18 4.99 0.01
N ALA A 174 -11.63 4.23 0.99
CA ALA A 174 -10.93 3.06 1.52
C ALA A 174 -10.60 2.03 0.44
N GLY A 175 -9.34 1.61 0.39
CA GLY A 175 -8.83 0.67 -0.61
C GLY A 175 -8.73 1.20 -2.04
N VAL A 176 -9.09 2.47 -2.30
CA VAL A 176 -9.17 3.04 -3.65
C VAL A 176 -8.27 4.26 -3.82
N MET A 177 -8.49 5.31 -2.99
CA MET A 177 -7.82 6.59 -3.23
C MET A 177 -7.70 7.42 -1.94
N GLY A 178 -6.50 7.82 -1.62
CA GLY A 178 -6.25 8.76 -0.53
C GLY A 178 -6.71 10.19 -0.83
N GLY A 179 -6.97 10.95 0.23
CA GLY A 179 -7.35 12.36 0.16
C GLY A 179 -6.15 13.31 0.18
N LYS A 180 -6.33 14.48 -0.44
CA LYS A 180 -5.32 15.54 -0.48
C LYS A 180 -5.04 16.13 0.91
N SER A 181 -6.08 16.23 1.75
CA SER A 181 -6.00 16.87 3.08
C SER A 181 -4.95 16.22 3.99
N THR A 182 -4.85 14.90 3.97
CA THR A 182 -3.94 14.12 4.84
C THR A 182 -2.69 13.61 4.13
N SER A 183 -2.48 14.01 2.87
CA SER A 183 -1.40 13.48 2.04
C SER A 183 0.00 13.84 2.54
N CYS A 184 0.92 12.91 2.39
CA CYS A 184 2.34 13.13 2.58
C CYS A 184 2.93 14.07 1.51
N SER A 185 4.02 14.72 1.85
CA SER A 185 4.80 15.59 0.98
C SER A 185 6.29 15.29 1.15
N THR A 186 7.14 15.96 0.37
CA THR A 186 8.60 15.86 0.52
C THR A 186 9.11 16.35 1.89
N ASN A 187 8.31 17.16 2.59
CA ASN A 187 8.64 17.69 3.91
C ASN A 187 8.08 16.86 5.07
N THR A 188 7.29 15.83 4.79
CA THR A 188 6.71 14.97 5.82
C THR A 188 7.81 14.18 6.51
N LYS A 189 7.85 14.23 7.84
CA LYS A 189 8.82 13.54 8.71
C LYS A 189 8.16 12.55 9.66
N SER A 190 6.85 12.66 9.87
CA SER A 190 6.07 11.77 10.72
C SER A 190 4.86 11.30 9.95
N VAL A 191 4.60 10.01 9.98
CA VAL A 191 3.56 9.36 9.19
C VAL A 191 2.81 8.34 10.04
N ILE A 192 1.50 8.23 9.79
CA ILE A 192 0.69 7.10 10.22
C ILE A 192 0.46 6.22 9.00
N ILE A 193 0.95 4.99 9.06
CA ILE A 193 0.78 3.99 8.00
C ILE A 193 -0.42 3.13 8.36
N GLU A 194 -1.36 3.02 7.43
CA GLU A 194 -2.50 2.11 7.48
C GLU A 194 -2.15 0.84 6.70
N CYS A 195 -2.48 -0.30 7.26
CA CYS A 195 -2.49 -1.59 6.60
C CYS A 195 -3.81 -2.28 6.89
N ALA A 196 -4.61 -2.52 5.85
CA ALA A 196 -5.98 -3.00 6.00
C ALA A 196 -6.28 -4.18 5.07
N HIS A 197 -7.19 -5.04 5.50
CA HIS A 197 -7.80 -6.10 4.71
C HIS A 197 -9.27 -5.74 4.47
N PHE A 198 -9.56 -5.34 3.24
CA PHE A 198 -10.92 -5.05 2.77
C PHE A 198 -11.52 -6.30 2.10
N ASN A 199 -12.81 -6.57 2.37
CA ASN A 199 -13.55 -7.69 1.79
C ASN A 199 -14.18 -7.34 0.45
#